data_84ddc5732d0aebf1d4dba97847847822
#
_entry.id   84ddc5732d0aebf1d4dba97847847822
#
_cell.length_a   1.000
_cell.length_b   1.000
_cell.length_c   1.000
_cell.angle_alpha   90.00
_cell.angle_beta   90.00
_cell.angle_gamma   90.00
#
_symmetry.space_group_name_H-M   'P 1'
#
loop_
_entity.id
_entity.type
_entity.pdbx_description
1 polymer ?
#
loop_
_entity_poly.entity_id
_entity_poly.type
_entity_poly.pdbx_seq_one_letter_code
_entity_poly.pdbx_strand_id
1 'polypeptide(L)'
;MGFIPTVFNPISILNIEVRGLLQQDVEILGRLPALCDLDLRVGHEDLGIHGRFSVGACSFPCLVHCLLWGFGGPVVFHKGAMPRLTDLQLKFQFLPMQETREINCAFGLGLGNLLSLQDVIVCFRSRDSSEEEVEAAEAAVRQAIEVHPNHPRLWINGVRVVSLLIPSCVISFPLFLQT
;
A
#
# COMPACT_ATOMS: atom_id res chain seq x y z
N MET A 1 -12.05 49.72 -0.39
CA MET A 1 -11.14 48.70 -0.95
C MET A 1 -11.62 47.35 -0.48
N GLY A 2 -12.34 46.63 -1.35
CA GLY A 2 -12.85 45.32 -1.02
C GLY A 2 -11.76 44.26 -1.15
N PHE A 3 -11.45 43.57 -0.08
CA PHE A 3 -10.67 42.33 -0.12
C PHE A 3 -11.51 41.28 -0.84
N ILE A 4 -11.13 40.92 -2.04
CA ILE A 4 -11.62 39.71 -2.69
C ILE A 4 -10.86 38.55 -2.04
N PRO A 5 -11.50 37.68 -1.26
CA PRO A 5 -10.80 36.50 -0.77
C PRO A 5 -10.46 35.65 -2.00
N THR A 6 -9.17 35.48 -2.25
CA THR A 6 -8.70 34.50 -3.23
C THR A 6 -9.11 33.13 -2.70
N VAL A 7 -10.16 32.58 -3.26
CA VAL A 7 -10.61 31.21 -2.93
C VAL A 7 -9.55 30.28 -3.50
N PHE A 8 -8.58 29.91 -2.70
CA PHE A 8 -7.71 28.79 -3.01
C PHE A 8 -8.57 27.52 -2.93
N ASN A 9 -8.90 26.95 -4.07
CA ASN A 9 -9.48 25.60 -4.10
C ASN A 9 -8.42 24.63 -3.57
N PRO A 10 -8.62 24.01 -2.41
CA PRO A 10 -7.67 23.08 -1.89
C PRO A 10 -7.59 21.86 -2.79
N ILE A 11 -6.38 21.33 -3.01
CA ILE A 11 -6.15 20.12 -3.80
C ILE A 11 -6.83 18.95 -3.08
N SER A 12 -7.83 18.36 -3.73
CA SER A 12 -8.55 17.20 -3.21
C SER A 12 -8.17 15.90 -3.91
N ILE A 13 -7.72 15.99 -5.16
CA ILE A 13 -7.26 14.85 -5.97
C ILE A 13 -5.88 15.20 -6.49
N LEU A 14 -4.93 14.28 -6.32
CA LEU A 14 -3.56 14.44 -6.79
C LEU A 14 -3.10 13.16 -7.50
N ASN A 15 -2.82 13.28 -8.79
CA ASN A 15 -2.24 12.21 -9.59
C ASN A 15 -0.90 12.73 -10.13
N ILE A 16 0.20 12.18 -9.63
CA ILE A 16 1.54 12.61 -9.99
C ILE A 16 2.47 11.42 -10.22
N GLU A 17 3.35 11.60 -11.19
CA GLU A 17 4.48 10.72 -11.43
C GLU A 17 5.77 11.51 -11.21
N VAL A 18 6.65 10.97 -10.38
CA VAL A 18 7.93 11.59 -10.01
C VAL A 18 9.08 10.64 -10.30
N ARG A 19 10.25 11.17 -10.67
CA ARG A 19 11.45 10.36 -10.92
C ARG A 19 12.11 9.88 -9.63
N GLY A 20 11.95 10.65 -8.56
CA GLY A 20 12.50 10.36 -7.25
C GLY A 20 11.59 10.92 -6.17
N LEU A 21 11.57 10.28 -5.00
CA LEU A 21 10.78 10.68 -3.85
C LEU A 21 11.65 10.61 -2.61
N LEU A 22 11.63 11.67 -1.80
CA LEU A 22 12.29 11.73 -0.51
C LEU A 22 11.27 11.63 0.62
N GLN A 23 11.72 11.26 1.81
CA GLN A 23 10.85 11.23 3.00
C GLN A 23 10.17 12.59 3.26
N GLN A 24 10.90 13.69 3.08
CA GLN A 24 10.36 15.04 3.25
C GLN A 24 9.22 15.37 2.26
N ASP A 25 9.24 14.79 1.05
CA ASP A 25 8.18 15.00 0.06
C ASP A 25 6.89 14.32 0.51
N VAL A 26 7.00 13.11 1.08
CA VAL A 26 5.86 12.40 1.69
C VAL A 26 5.28 13.21 2.86
N GLU A 27 6.13 13.84 3.67
CA GLU A 27 5.69 14.69 4.78
C GLU A 27 4.98 15.96 4.29
N ILE A 28 5.48 16.57 3.21
CA ILE A 28 4.84 17.74 2.59
C ILE A 28 3.47 17.37 2.04
N LEU A 29 3.38 16.27 1.28
CA LEU A 29 2.10 15.75 0.76
C LEU A 29 1.13 15.40 1.90
N GLY A 30 1.65 14.81 2.98
CA GLY A 30 0.87 14.43 4.15
C GLY A 30 0.22 15.61 4.89
N ARG A 31 0.68 16.84 4.66
CA ARG A 31 0.12 18.06 5.26
C ARG A 31 -1.01 18.68 4.44
N LEU A 32 -1.32 18.16 3.25
CA LEU A 32 -2.41 18.67 2.41
C LEU A 32 -3.76 18.40 3.07
N PRO A 33 -4.48 19.44 3.54
CA PRO A 33 -5.60 19.24 4.46
C PRO A 33 -6.87 18.73 3.79
N ALA A 34 -6.98 18.87 2.47
CA ALA A 34 -8.18 18.49 1.72
C ALA A 34 -7.94 17.34 0.74
N LEU A 35 -6.74 16.75 0.72
CA LEU A 35 -6.41 15.67 -0.18
C LEU A 35 -7.19 14.40 0.19
N CYS A 36 -8.09 13.97 -0.71
CA CYS A 36 -8.94 12.80 -0.54
C CYS A 36 -8.52 11.62 -1.40
N ASP A 37 -7.87 11.90 -2.53
CA ASP A 37 -7.44 10.89 -3.50
C ASP A 37 -6.00 11.16 -3.93
N LEU A 38 -5.13 10.15 -3.78
CA LEU A 38 -3.71 10.23 -4.12
C LEU A 38 -3.31 9.05 -5.01
N ASP A 39 -2.88 9.34 -6.24
CA ASP A 39 -2.16 8.41 -7.11
C ASP A 39 -0.71 8.91 -7.25
N LEU A 40 0.20 8.27 -6.53
CA LEU A 40 1.62 8.61 -6.50
C LEU A 40 2.43 7.50 -7.16
N ARG A 41 3.06 7.84 -8.27
CA ARG A 41 3.90 6.94 -9.05
C ARG A 41 5.34 7.40 -9.01
N VAL A 42 6.24 6.47 -8.69
CA VAL A 42 7.68 6.72 -8.67
C VAL A 42 8.32 5.99 -9.85
N GLY A 43 8.94 6.73 -10.75
CA GLY A 43 9.64 6.20 -11.91
C GLY A 43 11.00 5.60 -11.51
N HIS A 44 11.46 4.59 -12.26
CA HIS A 44 12.62 3.78 -11.89
C HIS A 44 13.92 4.15 -12.58
N GLU A 45 14.00 5.30 -13.23
CA GLU A 45 15.20 5.64 -14.02
C GLU A 45 16.44 5.93 -13.18
N ASP A 46 16.27 6.25 -11.89
CA ASP A 46 17.38 6.48 -10.98
C ASP A 46 17.28 5.56 -9.75
N LEU A 47 18.17 4.62 -9.69
CA LEU A 47 18.44 3.54 -8.74
C LEU A 47 18.62 3.97 -7.27
N GLY A 48 18.06 5.07 -6.82
CA GLY A 48 18.36 5.69 -5.54
C GLY A 48 17.32 5.51 -4.43
N ILE A 49 16.12 4.97 -4.69
CA ILE A 49 15.07 4.90 -3.66
C ILE A 49 15.07 3.52 -3.01
N HIS A 50 16.15 3.19 -2.33
CA HIS A 50 16.23 2.03 -1.43
C HIS A 50 15.78 2.37 -0.01
N GLY A 51 14.98 3.43 0.17
CA GLY A 51 14.57 3.92 1.47
C GLY A 51 13.27 3.32 1.95
N ARG A 52 13.21 3.07 3.27
CA ARG A 52 11.96 2.85 3.98
C ARG A 52 11.26 4.19 4.10
N PHE A 53 10.03 4.29 3.55
CA PHE A 53 9.19 5.46 3.75
C PHE A 53 8.33 5.31 5.00
N SER A 54 8.11 6.43 5.67
CA SER A 54 7.35 6.47 6.90
C SER A 54 6.23 7.51 6.78
N VAL A 55 5.00 7.08 6.98
CA VAL A 55 3.83 7.96 7.04
C VAL A 55 3.50 8.21 8.50
N GLY A 56 3.78 9.43 8.96
CA GLY A 56 3.65 9.83 10.35
C GLY A 56 2.20 9.97 10.83
N ALA A 57 2.04 10.10 12.14
CA ALA A 57 0.76 10.43 12.76
C ALA A 57 0.20 11.75 12.21
N CYS A 58 -1.12 11.81 12.07
CA CYS A 58 -1.84 12.98 11.53
C CYS A 58 -1.52 13.35 10.07
N SER A 59 -0.72 12.56 9.36
CA SER A 59 -0.50 12.74 7.93
C SER A 59 -1.72 12.30 7.14
N PHE A 60 -2.03 13.05 6.07
CA PHE A 60 -3.14 12.79 5.16
C PHE A 60 -4.51 12.70 5.87
N PRO A 61 -4.95 13.77 6.54
CA PRO A 61 -6.12 13.72 7.43
C PRO A 61 -7.45 13.43 6.73
N CYS A 62 -7.55 13.73 5.43
CA CYS A 62 -8.76 13.55 4.63
C CYS A 62 -8.66 12.46 3.57
N LEU A 63 -7.51 11.77 3.45
CA LEU A 63 -7.27 10.80 2.40
C LEU A 63 -8.19 9.58 2.56
N VAL A 64 -8.89 9.25 1.47
CA VAL A 64 -9.84 8.13 1.38
C VAL A 64 -9.28 7.04 0.46
N HIS A 65 -8.72 7.43 -0.68
CA HIS A 65 -8.12 6.53 -1.65
C HIS A 65 -6.63 6.83 -1.82
N CYS A 66 -5.81 5.80 -1.76
CA CYS A 66 -4.36 5.92 -1.90
C CYS A 66 -3.80 4.84 -2.82
N LEU A 67 -3.17 5.25 -3.92
CA LEU A 67 -2.40 4.37 -4.78
C LEU A 67 -0.92 4.78 -4.70
N LEU A 68 -0.08 3.82 -4.32
CA LEU A 68 1.37 3.96 -4.28
C LEU A 68 1.99 2.98 -5.28
N TRP A 69 2.65 3.50 -6.32
CA TRP A 69 3.28 2.69 -7.35
C TRP A 69 4.77 2.97 -7.46
N GLY A 70 5.53 1.90 -7.64
CA GLY A 70 6.94 2.00 -7.92
C GLY A 70 7.82 2.16 -6.69
N PHE A 71 7.30 1.90 -5.53
CA PHE A 71 8.08 1.92 -4.30
C PHE A 71 8.97 0.68 -4.26
N GLY A 72 10.30 0.88 -4.23
CA GLY A 72 11.28 -0.20 -4.14
C GLY A 72 11.51 -0.70 -2.71
N GLY A 73 10.96 -0.01 -1.71
CA GLY A 73 11.09 -0.34 -0.29
C GLY A 73 9.76 -0.30 0.46
N PRO A 74 9.75 -0.73 1.73
CA PRO A 74 8.55 -0.76 2.54
C PRO A 74 8.07 0.65 2.88
N VAL A 75 6.75 0.84 2.83
CA VAL A 75 6.07 2.03 3.36
C VAL A 75 5.50 1.67 4.72
N VAL A 76 5.91 2.37 5.77
CA VAL A 76 5.48 2.11 7.15
C VAL A 76 4.45 3.14 7.57
N PHE A 77 3.27 2.68 7.95
CA PHE A 77 2.20 3.53 8.49
C PHE A 77 2.26 3.57 10.01
N HIS A 78 2.45 4.76 10.57
CA HIS A 78 2.42 4.94 12.01
C HIS A 78 0.98 5.07 12.53
N LYS A 79 0.81 4.83 13.82
CA LYS A 79 -0.49 5.00 14.48
C LYS A 79 -1.04 6.41 14.28
N GLY A 80 -2.28 6.50 13.76
CA GLY A 80 -2.93 7.78 13.44
C GLY A 80 -2.57 8.37 12.08
N ALA A 81 -1.81 7.66 11.25
CA ALA A 81 -1.65 7.99 9.84
C ALA A 81 -2.95 7.73 9.07
N MET A 82 -3.27 8.56 8.09
CA MET A 82 -4.38 8.37 7.14
C MET A 82 -5.69 7.91 7.82
N PRO A 83 -6.24 8.67 8.78
CA PRO A 83 -7.33 8.21 9.65
C PRO A 83 -8.64 7.89 8.91
N ARG A 84 -8.79 8.34 7.65
CA ARG A 84 -9.99 8.15 6.83
C ARG A 84 -9.76 7.22 5.64
N LEU A 85 -8.58 6.60 5.52
CA LEU A 85 -8.22 5.77 4.38
C LEU A 85 -9.08 4.49 4.36
N THR A 86 -9.86 4.32 3.30
CA THR A 86 -10.67 3.12 3.07
C THR A 86 -10.05 2.19 2.04
N ASP A 87 -9.39 2.76 1.03
CA ASP A 87 -8.90 2.02 -0.13
C ASP A 87 -7.39 2.24 -0.30
N LEU A 88 -6.61 1.20 -0.15
CA LEU A 88 -5.17 1.21 -0.31
C LEU A 88 -4.74 0.30 -1.45
N GLN A 89 -4.05 0.86 -2.42
CA GLN A 89 -3.42 0.11 -3.50
C GLN A 89 -1.90 0.25 -3.43
N LEU A 90 -1.22 -0.88 -3.30
CA LEU A 90 0.23 -0.95 -3.27
C LEU A 90 0.72 -1.73 -4.49
N LYS A 91 1.53 -1.09 -5.33
CA LYS A 91 2.16 -1.74 -6.47
C LYS A 91 3.67 -1.72 -6.28
N PHE A 92 4.17 -2.80 -5.73
CA PHE A 92 5.60 -2.98 -5.50
C PHE A 92 6.30 -3.38 -6.78
N GLN A 93 7.47 -2.81 -6.99
CA GLN A 93 8.41 -3.27 -7.98
C GLN A 93 9.63 -3.80 -7.22
N PHE A 94 9.81 -5.10 -7.26
CA PHE A 94 11.01 -5.70 -6.70
C PHE A 94 12.20 -5.35 -7.61
N LEU A 95 13.21 -4.75 -7.01
CA LEU A 95 14.52 -4.59 -7.62
C LEU A 95 15.40 -5.75 -7.15
N PRO A 96 16.25 -6.31 -8.01
CA PRO A 96 17.21 -7.33 -7.59
C PRO A 96 18.16 -6.68 -6.58
N MET A 97 17.94 -6.95 -5.30
CA MET A 97 18.81 -6.44 -4.25
C MET A 97 19.67 -7.56 -3.67
N GLN A 98 20.97 -7.32 -3.61
CA GLN A 98 21.97 -8.22 -3.03
C GLN A 98 21.84 -8.41 -1.51
N GLU A 99 20.86 -7.81 -0.83
CA GLU A 99 20.73 -7.88 0.63
C GLU A 99 19.30 -8.23 1.09
N THR A 100 18.79 -9.35 0.60
CA THR A 100 17.43 -9.86 0.83
C THR A 100 17.13 -10.34 2.27
N ARG A 101 18.04 -10.15 3.22
CA ARG A 101 17.80 -10.54 4.63
C ARG A 101 16.82 -9.65 5.38
N GLU A 102 16.50 -8.48 4.86
CA GLU A 102 15.58 -7.54 5.53
C GLU A 102 14.12 -7.61 5.04
N ILE A 103 13.83 -8.38 3.99
CA ILE A 103 12.46 -8.46 3.42
C ILE A 103 11.48 -9.05 4.44
N ASN A 104 11.89 -10.05 5.21
CA ASN A 104 11.02 -10.65 6.24
C ASN A 104 10.67 -9.70 7.40
N CYS A 105 11.47 -8.65 7.64
CA CYS A 105 11.17 -7.59 8.60
C CYS A 105 10.50 -6.38 7.94
N ALA A 106 10.54 -6.28 6.59
CA ALA A 106 10.13 -5.11 5.83
C ALA A 106 8.61 -4.98 5.67
N PHE A 107 7.87 -6.08 5.74
CA PHE A 107 6.42 -6.07 5.59
C PHE A 107 5.65 -5.79 6.88
N GLY A 108 6.32 -5.39 7.95
CA GLY A 108 5.67 -4.73 9.08
C GLY A 108 5.16 -3.34 8.67
N LEU A 109 4.33 -3.28 7.60
CA LEU A 109 3.83 -2.06 7.00
C LEU A 109 2.99 -1.21 7.97
N GLY A 110 2.67 -1.74 9.14
CA GLY A 110 1.78 -1.07 10.09
C GLY A 110 0.35 -0.91 9.55
N LEU A 111 -0.10 -1.80 8.64
CA LEU A 111 -1.46 -1.77 8.10
C LEU A 111 -2.51 -1.74 9.20
N GLY A 112 -2.31 -2.45 10.31
CA GLY A 112 -3.18 -2.44 11.48
C GLY A 112 -3.37 -1.06 12.14
N ASN A 113 -2.56 -0.06 11.77
CA ASN A 113 -2.71 1.32 12.22
C ASN A 113 -3.70 2.14 11.37
N LEU A 114 -4.13 1.62 10.21
CA LEU A 114 -5.07 2.25 9.27
C LEU A 114 -6.51 1.83 9.62
N LEU A 115 -7.04 2.37 10.69
CA LEU A 115 -8.28 1.89 11.34
C LEU A 115 -9.56 2.05 10.50
N SER A 116 -9.54 2.76 9.39
CA SER A 116 -10.69 2.90 8.48
C SER A 116 -10.61 2.00 7.25
N LEU A 117 -9.53 1.21 7.12
CA LEU A 117 -9.22 0.42 5.94
C LEU A 117 -10.29 -0.64 5.67
N GLN A 118 -10.77 -0.70 4.43
CA GLN A 118 -11.80 -1.64 3.96
C GLN A 118 -11.30 -2.52 2.81
N ASP A 119 -10.49 -1.94 1.93
CA ASP A 119 -9.99 -2.59 0.74
C ASP A 119 -8.47 -2.41 0.60
N VAL A 120 -7.78 -3.52 0.37
CA VAL A 120 -6.34 -3.55 0.12
C VAL A 120 -6.08 -4.30 -1.17
N ILE A 121 -5.44 -3.64 -2.11
CA ILE A 121 -4.99 -4.24 -3.36
C ILE A 121 -3.48 -4.21 -3.39
N VAL A 122 -2.86 -5.37 -3.52
CA VAL A 122 -1.41 -5.49 -3.62
C VAL A 122 -1.05 -6.14 -4.95
N CYS A 123 -0.19 -5.50 -5.70
CA CYS A 123 0.35 -6.04 -6.94
C CYS A 123 1.87 -6.15 -6.81
N PHE A 124 2.37 -7.34 -7.01
CA PHE A 124 3.80 -7.61 -7.07
C PHE A 124 4.23 -7.70 -8.54
N ARG A 125 5.12 -6.82 -8.97
CA ARG A 125 5.79 -6.92 -10.28
C ARG A 125 7.20 -7.40 -10.06
N SER A 126 7.45 -8.63 -10.47
CA SER A 126 8.78 -9.20 -10.54
C SER A 126 9.29 -9.12 -11.98
N ARG A 127 10.44 -8.50 -12.19
CA ARG A 127 11.22 -8.71 -13.42
C ARG A 127 12.38 -9.68 -13.16
N ASP A 128 12.90 -9.68 -11.94
CA ASP A 128 14.12 -10.43 -11.56
C ASP A 128 14.07 -10.99 -10.13
N SER A 129 12.91 -11.00 -9.47
CA SER A 129 12.76 -11.58 -8.12
C SER A 129 12.54 -13.08 -8.18
N SER A 130 13.04 -13.80 -7.18
CA SER A 130 12.72 -15.21 -7.03
C SER A 130 11.25 -15.41 -6.64
N GLU A 131 10.71 -16.54 -7.03
CA GLU A 131 9.34 -16.93 -6.67
C GLU A 131 9.15 -16.98 -5.14
N GLU A 132 10.20 -17.40 -4.42
CA GLU A 132 10.25 -17.45 -2.96
C GLU A 132 10.12 -16.05 -2.29
N GLU A 133 10.72 -15.02 -2.89
CA GLU A 133 10.61 -13.65 -2.37
C GLU A 133 9.19 -13.10 -2.52
N VAL A 134 8.54 -13.38 -3.64
CA VAL A 134 7.15 -12.99 -3.88
C VAL A 134 6.22 -13.70 -2.92
N GLU A 135 6.38 -15.02 -2.73
CA GLU A 135 5.59 -15.80 -1.78
C GLU A 135 5.74 -15.31 -0.34
N ALA A 136 6.97 -15.00 0.08
CA ALA A 136 7.23 -14.46 1.42
C ALA A 136 6.53 -13.11 1.62
N ALA A 137 6.57 -12.24 0.62
CA ALA A 137 5.91 -10.96 0.65
C ALA A 137 4.38 -11.09 0.70
N GLU A 138 3.82 -11.99 -0.11
CA GLU A 138 2.38 -12.29 -0.08
C GLU A 138 1.95 -12.85 1.27
N ALA A 139 2.71 -13.76 1.85
CA ALA A 139 2.42 -14.35 3.17
C ALA A 139 2.41 -13.28 4.26
N ALA A 140 3.37 -12.35 4.24
CA ALA A 140 3.44 -11.26 5.20
C ALA A 140 2.25 -10.29 5.09
N VAL A 141 1.83 -9.96 3.87
CA VAL A 141 0.63 -9.14 3.66
C VAL A 141 -0.63 -9.86 4.14
N ARG A 142 -0.79 -11.15 3.83
CA ARG A 142 -1.93 -11.97 4.31
C ARG A 142 -1.99 -11.95 5.83
N GLN A 143 -0.87 -12.20 6.49
CA GLN A 143 -0.79 -12.18 7.94
C GLN A 143 -1.17 -10.81 8.53
N ALA A 144 -0.69 -9.72 7.92
CA ALA A 144 -1.02 -8.37 8.37
C ALA A 144 -2.53 -8.07 8.27
N ILE A 145 -3.21 -8.59 7.25
CA ILE A 145 -4.66 -8.44 7.06
C ILE A 145 -5.46 -9.33 8.00
N GLU A 146 -5.00 -10.55 8.28
CA GLU A 146 -5.67 -11.45 9.23
C GLU A 146 -5.74 -10.88 10.65
N VAL A 147 -4.68 -10.19 11.09
CA VAL A 147 -4.64 -9.57 12.42
C VAL A 147 -5.20 -8.15 12.44
N HIS A 148 -5.65 -7.64 11.29
CA HIS A 148 -6.18 -6.28 11.19
C HIS A 148 -7.55 -6.17 11.87
N PRO A 149 -7.80 -5.13 12.71
CA PRO A 149 -9.04 -5.01 13.50
C PRO A 149 -10.32 -4.96 12.66
N ASN A 150 -10.24 -4.44 11.41
CA ASN A 150 -11.40 -4.30 10.53
C ASN A 150 -11.51 -5.42 9.48
N HIS A 151 -10.56 -6.36 9.43
CA HIS A 151 -10.52 -7.44 8.43
C HIS A 151 -10.81 -6.95 7.01
N PRO A 152 -10.01 -6.02 6.45
CA PRO A 152 -10.24 -5.46 5.13
C PRO A 152 -10.18 -6.56 4.06
N ARG A 153 -10.89 -6.33 2.95
CA ARG A 153 -10.84 -7.22 1.79
C ARG A 153 -9.48 -7.13 1.12
N LEU A 154 -8.85 -8.25 0.84
CA LEU A 154 -7.53 -8.31 0.22
C LEU A 154 -7.61 -8.88 -1.20
N TRP A 155 -6.96 -8.19 -2.14
CA TRP A 155 -6.67 -8.67 -3.49
C TRP A 155 -5.16 -8.69 -3.70
N ILE A 156 -4.66 -9.83 -4.17
CA ILE A 156 -3.24 -9.95 -4.55
C ILE A 156 -3.21 -10.28 -6.04
N ASN A 157 -2.45 -9.51 -6.81
CA ASN A 157 -2.31 -9.65 -8.26
C ASN A 157 -3.66 -9.77 -9.01
N GLY A 158 -4.68 -9.05 -8.53
CA GLY A 158 -6.03 -9.06 -9.08
C GLY A 158 -6.93 -10.23 -8.63
N VAL A 159 -6.42 -11.14 -7.80
CA VAL A 159 -7.19 -12.25 -7.23
C VAL A 159 -7.65 -11.88 -5.81
N ARG A 160 -8.95 -12.01 -5.55
CA ARG A 160 -9.47 -11.79 -4.20
C ARG A 160 -9.01 -12.90 -3.26
N VAL A 161 -8.36 -12.53 -2.18
CA VAL A 161 -7.98 -13.44 -1.11
C VAL A 161 -9.16 -13.55 -0.14
N VAL A 162 -9.78 -14.70 -0.11
CA VAL A 162 -10.79 -15.01 0.91
C VAL A 162 -10.03 -15.56 2.12
N SER A 163 -10.09 -14.86 3.25
CA SER A 163 -9.56 -15.39 4.51
C SER A 163 -10.40 -16.61 4.88
N LEU A 164 -9.82 -17.79 4.68
CA LEU A 164 -10.45 -19.05 5.08
C LEU A 164 -10.20 -19.25 6.58
N LEU A 165 -10.93 -18.55 7.43
CA LEU A 165 -11.25 -19.04 8.75
C LEU A 165 -12.21 -20.22 8.57
N ILE A 166 -11.73 -21.35 8.06
CA ILE A 166 -12.46 -22.61 8.08
C ILE A 166 -12.04 -23.35 9.34
N PRO A 167 -12.95 -23.57 10.31
CA PRO A 167 -12.80 -24.69 11.20
C PRO A 167 -12.83 -25.94 10.32
N SER A 168 -11.88 -26.83 10.51
CA SER A 168 -11.64 -28.07 9.75
C SER A 168 -12.93 -28.79 9.37
N CYS A 169 -13.42 -28.57 8.15
CA CYS A 169 -14.39 -29.43 7.51
C CYS A 169 -13.95 -29.65 6.06
N VAL A 170 -13.58 -30.88 5.80
CA VAL A 170 -13.18 -31.41 4.51
C VAL A 170 -14.28 -31.13 3.48
N ILE A 171 -13.99 -30.36 2.45
CA ILE A 171 -14.84 -30.32 1.25
C ILE A 171 -14.10 -31.04 0.13
N SER A 172 -14.57 -32.25 -0.14
CA SER A 172 -14.24 -33.02 -1.35
C SER A 172 -14.86 -32.32 -2.56
N PHE A 173 -14.04 -31.91 -3.51
CA PHE A 173 -14.51 -31.50 -4.82
C PHE A 173 -14.72 -32.72 -5.71
N PRO A 174 -15.86 -32.87 -6.38
CA PRO A 174 -16.02 -33.90 -7.40
C PRO A 174 -15.25 -33.48 -8.67
N LEU A 175 -14.37 -34.38 -9.10
CA LEU A 175 -13.74 -34.35 -10.42
C LEU A 175 -14.83 -34.53 -11.49
N PHE A 176 -15.13 -33.49 -12.26
CA PHE A 176 -15.85 -33.63 -13.52
C PHE A 176 -14.83 -34.00 -14.61
N LEU A 177 -14.83 -35.27 -14.95
CA LEU A 177 -14.28 -35.80 -16.21
C LEU A 177 -15.16 -35.29 -17.35
N GLN A 178 -14.56 -34.57 -18.29
CA GLN A 178 -15.14 -34.32 -19.60
C GLN A 178 -14.65 -35.40 -20.56
N THR A 179 -15.59 -36.13 -21.08
CA THR A 179 -15.47 -36.92 -22.33
C THR A 179 -15.60 -36.02 -23.54
#